data_ce19535cf8a5525f2ebb0c65c02ba78c
#
_entry.id   ce19535cf8a5525f2ebb0c65c02ba78c
#
_cell.length_a   1.000
_cell.length_b   1.000
_cell.length_c   1.000
_cell.angle_alpha   90.00
_cell.angle_beta   90.00
_cell.angle_gamma   90.00
#
_symmetry.space_group_name_H-M   'P 1'
#
loop_
_entity.id
_entity.type
_entity.pdbx_description
1 polymer ?
#
loop_
_entity_poly.entity_id
_entity_poly.type
_entity_poly.pdbx_seq_one_letter_code
_entity_poly.pdbx_strand_id
1 'polypeptide(L)'
;MNSGLGSINGRTIANLGFVRALLQSSERMAVTLVVSSRTEQEFVQHHFQSLNPNVVPLLSLEGYLKQNPFDVIHLLSPNLYRGFYLRDRLLAQPCAVTGMTHSLGHDPFLEWMTMNLLAGPQAYDRLICTTPTAQQAIRRMQARKTEQLNKKTEELKSEVIPLGLSISDLQKPAPNVRTQYGIPAEAVVLLSLGRFSYYTKADLIPLLLIFREVVKGTKQEVRLLLAGAQGGESYGEMLQTVLVELRLQGKVLLIPNPDETLKRSLYQSANLFLALSDNYQETFGITLIEALASGLPIVASDWDGYRSIVVEGQNGYLIPSLGLAAAERLDTLAPLQLDSLNHLYYSQAVATDQVQFVKRVLALVDNPAQRARLAQQARVDAQSYDWSQVIRRYETLWRELAAQAKADGRADPSTSTSLQYSQVFREYPTRLFQDDMVWGLTPQGGEALQGVLRLRVYNAMEELLDQSLLAVLLQKVDKGRSGKDLLSLGKYDPNQVRYHLMWLYKYGLIQPKPS
;
A
#
# COMPACT_ATOMS: atom_id res chain seq x y z
N MET A 1 4.96 4.13 -5.60
CA MET A 1 4.38 4.91 -4.48
C MET A 1 3.90 6.28 -4.98
N ASN A 2 2.88 6.32 -5.84
CA ASN A 2 2.31 7.58 -6.31
C ASN A 2 0.93 7.79 -5.70
N SER A 3 0.90 8.29 -4.48
CA SER A 3 -0.22 9.03 -3.92
C SER A 3 0.38 10.02 -2.93
N GLY A 4 0.08 11.29 -3.14
CA GLY A 4 0.71 12.45 -2.52
C GLY A 4 1.06 12.28 -1.04
N LEU A 5 2.19 12.80 -0.68
CA LEU A 5 2.77 12.92 0.67
C LEU A 5 1.87 13.68 1.68
N GLY A 6 0.55 13.73 1.46
CA GLY A 6 -0.41 14.55 2.21
C GLY A 6 -1.32 13.82 3.21
N SER A 7 -1.44 12.50 3.21
CA SER A 7 -2.22 11.78 4.23
C SER A 7 -1.57 10.45 4.61
N ILE A 8 -1.10 10.33 5.84
CA ILE A 8 -0.66 9.07 6.43
C ILE A 8 -1.92 8.21 6.59
N ASN A 9 -2.10 7.23 5.72
CA ASN A 9 -3.20 6.28 5.78
C ASN A 9 -2.69 4.90 6.25
N GLY A 10 -3.61 3.99 6.60
CA GLY A 10 -3.27 2.66 7.10
C GLY A 10 -2.38 1.85 6.16
N ARG A 11 -2.51 2.02 4.83
CA ARG A 11 -1.64 1.38 3.83
C ARG A 11 -0.20 1.87 3.95
N THR A 12 0.00 3.18 4.09
CA THR A 12 1.35 3.77 4.23
C THR A 12 2.02 3.26 5.50
N ILE A 13 1.30 3.25 6.63
CA ILE A 13 1.81 2.74 7.91
C ILE A 13 2.20 1.26 7.80
N ALA A 14 1.33 0.43 7.20
CA ALA A 14 1.58 -0.99 7.00
C ALA A 14 2.82 -1.23 6.12
N ASN A 15 2.95 -0.52 5.01
CA ASN A 15 4.09 -0.65 4.11
C ASN A 15 5.41 -0.22 4.76
N LEU A 16 5.42 0.89 5.50
CA LEU A 16 6.61 1.34 6.22
C LEU A 16 7.01 0.34 7.32
N GLY A 17 6.05 -0.19 8.07
CA GLY A 17 6.27 -1.22 9.06
C GLY A 17 6.84 -2.49 8.46
N PHE A 18 6.27 -2.96 7.34
CA PHE A 18 6.75 -4.11 6.59
C PHE A 18 8.18 -3.95 6.11
N VAL A 19 8.50 -2.84 5.42
CA VAL A 19 9.85 -2.57 4.90
C VAL A 19 10.87 -2.49 6.05
N ARG A 20 10.53 -1.82 7.15
CA ARG A 20 11.37 -1.75 8.33
C ARG A 20 11.68 -3.14 8.88
N ALA A 21 10.66 -3.95 9.08
CA ALA A 21 10.80 -5.31 9.61
C ALA A 21 11.61 -6.22 8.66
N LEU A 22 11.38 -6.06 7.35
CA LEU A 22 12.13 -6.78 6.33
C LEU A 22 13.63 -6.43 6.36
N LEU A 23 13.97 -5.14 6.46
CA LEU A 23 15.36 -4.69 6.56
C LEU A 23 16.02 -5.16 7.87
N GLN A 24 15.27 -5.23 8.97
CA GLN A 24 15.76 -5.79 10.24
C GLN A 24 16.05 -7.30 10.17
N SER A 25 15.45 -8.00 9.20
CA SER A 25 15.69 -9.44 8.96
C SER A 25 16.77 -9.71 7.90
N SER A 26 17.44 -8.69 7.39
CA SER A 26 18.40 -8.77 6.27
C SER A 26 19.60 -9.68 6.50
N GLU A 27 19.90 -10.07 7.72
CA GLU A 27 20.93 -11.08 8.02
C GLU A 27 20.59 -12.47 7.44
N ARG A 28 19.31 -12.73 7.17
CA ARG A 28 18.81 -14.03 6.67
C ARG A 28 18.58 -14.04 5.17
N MET A 29 18.46 -12.88 4.54
CA MET A 29 18.27 -12.72 3.09
C MET A 29 18.73 -11.33 2.63
N ALA A 30 19.31 -11.26 1.43
CA ALA A 30 19.67 -9.99 0.83
C ALA A 30 18.41 -9.24 0.36
N VAL A 31 18.24 -8.01 0.84
CA VAL A 31 17.11 -7.14 0.49
C VAL A 31 17.61 -5.95 -0.32
N THR A 32 17.03 -5.74 -1.50
CA THR A 32 17.30 -4.58 -2.35
C THR A 32 16.00 -3.79 -2.54
N LEU A 33 16.01 -2.51 -2.21
CA LEU A 33 14.89 -1.61 -2.45
C LEU A 33 15.06 -0.92 -3.81
N VAL A 34 14.15 -1.18 -4.73
CA VAL A 34 14.14 -0.53 -6.05
C VAL A 34 13.26 0.71 -5.98
N VAL A 35 13.81 1.86 -6.35
CA VAL A 35 13.12 3.16 -6.33
C VAL A 35 12.99 3.74 -7.73
N SER A 36 11.87 4.41 -8.01
CA SER A 36 11.55 4.95 -9.34
C SER A 36 11.93 6.42 -9.52
N SER A 37 12.28 7.11 -8.44
CA SER A 37 12.64 8.53 -8.46
C SER A 37 13.59 8.89 -7.33
N ARG A 38 14.30 10.01 -7.53
CA ARG A 38 15.16 10.59 -6.49
C ARG A 38 14.38 10.93 -5.20
N THR A 39 13.15 11.41 -5.32
CA THR A 39 12.28 11.68 -4.16
C THR A 39 12.00 10.41 -3.37
N GLU A 40 11.75 9.29 -4.03
CA GLU A 40 11.59 7.99 -3.35
C GLU A 40 12.91 7.54 -2.71
N GLN A 41 14.04 7.76 -3.37
CA GLN A 41 15.35 7.44 -2.83
C GLN A 41 15.65 8.24 -1.56
N GLU A 42 15.45 9.54 -1.59
CA GLU A 42 15.61 10.44 -0.44
C GLU A 42 14.66 10.04 0.71
N PHE A 43 13.41 9.72 0.39
CA PHE A 43 12.44 9.22 1.37
C PHE A 43 12.91 7.93 2.05
N VAL A 44 13.36 6.94 1.27
CA VAL A 44 13.86 5.65 1.80
C VAL A 44 15.09 5.88 2.65
N GLN A 45 16.05 6.66 2.19
CA GLN A 45 17.25 6.99 2.93
C GLN A 45 16.92 7.67 4.27
N HIS A 46 16.04 8.67 4.26
CA HIS A 46 15.63 9.37 5.49
C HIS A 46 14.93 8.44 6.49
N HIS A 47 13.99 7.60 6.04
CA HIS A 47 13.17 6.78 6.94
C HIS A 47 13.88 5.52 7.46
N PHE A 48 14.87 5.02 6.73
CA PHE A 48 15.55 3.75 7.02
C PHE A 48 17.06 3.87 7.13
N GLN A 49 17.61 5.09 7.29
CA GLN A 49 19.04 5.36 7.37
C GLN A 49 19.76 4.46 8.38
N SER A 50 19.17 4.26 9.56
CA SER A 50 19.75 3.42 10.63
C SER A 50 19.87 1.94 10.27
N LEU A 51 19.16 1.48 9.23
CA LEU A 51 19.15 0.09 8.76
C LEU A 51 20.02 -0.11 7.51
N ASN A 52 20.69 0.93 7.04
CA ASN A 52 21.59 0.92 5.89
C ASN A 52 21.03 0.15 4.68
N PRO A 53 19.87 0.54 4.13
CA PRO A 53 19.23 -0.21 3.06
C PRO A 53 20.04 -0.18 1.77
N ASN A 54 20.12 -1.32 1.06
CA ASN A 54 20.59 -1.34 -0.31
C ASN A 54 19.52 -0.77 -1.23
N VAL A 55 19.76 0.39 -1.82
CA VAL A 55 18.80 1.12 -2.66
C VAL A 55 19.33 1.24 -4.08
N VAL A 56 18.54 0.78 -5.04
CA VAL A 56 18.90 0.80 -6.47
C VAL A 56 17.87 1.59 -7.26
N PRO A 57 18.27 2.67 -7.96
CA PRO A 57 17.38 3.37 -8.88
C PRO A 57 16.93 2.46 -10.02
N LEU A 58 15.68 2.61 -10.45
CA LEU A 58 15.09 1.78 -11.52
C LEU A 58 15.88 1.87 -12.83
N LEU A 59 16.43 3.04 -13.15
CA LEU A 59 17.25 3.26 -14.36
C LEU A 59 18.59 2.51 -14.32
N SER A 60 19.11 2.23 -13.14
CA SER A 60 20.36 1.47 -12.94
C SER A 60 20.12 -0.03 -12.77
N LEU A 61 18.85 -0.45 -12.70
CA LEU A 61 18.48 -1.80 -12.29
C LEU A 61 19.00 -2.86 -13.27
N GLU A 62 18.94 -2.65 -14.57
CA GLU A 62 19.44 -3.60 -15.57
C GLU A 62 20.94 -3.91 -15.37
N GLY A 63 21.75 -2.89 -15.17
CA GLY A 63 23.18 -3.06 -14.87
C GLY A 63 23.43 -3.79 -13.56
N TYR A 64 22.66 -3.45 -12.53
CA TYR A 64 22.74 -4.08 -11.21
C TYR A 64 22.40 -5.58 -11.27
N LEU A 65 21.34 -5.96 -11.97
CA LEU A 65 20.85 -7.33 -12.09
C LEU A 65 21.81 -8.30 -12.79
N LYS A 66 22.71 -7.80 -13.64
CA LYS A 66 23.74 -8.61 -14.30
C LYS A 66 24.72 -9.25 -13.28
N GLN A 67 24.91 -8.60 -12.14
CA GLN A 67 25.80 -9.06 -11.07
C GLN A 67 25.04 -9.58 -9.84
N ASN A 68 23.82 -9.11 -9.63
CA ASN A 68 22.99 -9.37 -8.46
C ASN A 68 21.59 -9.82 -8.87
N PRO A 69 21.41 -11.00 -9.43
CA PRO A 69 20.10 -11.47 -9.86
C PRO A 69 19.18 -11.72 -8.67
N PHE A 70 17.87 -11.48 -8.87
CA PHE A 70 16.87 -11.68 -7.83
C PHE A 70 16.26 -13.08 -7.90
N ASP A 71 16.06 -13.71 -6.73
CA ASP A 71 15.26 -14.94 -6.60
C ASP A 71 13.76 -14.62 -6.52
N VAL A 72 13.40 -13.48 -5.91
CA VAL A 72 12.02 -13.02 -5.72
C VAL A 72 11.92 -11.50 -5.92
N ILE A 73 10.87 -11.08 -6.62
CA ILE A 73 10.43 -9.69 -6.68
C ILE A 73 9.17 -9.55 -5.82
N HIS A 74 9.18 -8.63 -4.85
CA HIS A 74 8.01 -8.34 -4.03
C HIS A 74 7.50 -6.93 -4.25
N LEU A 75 6.20 -6.80 -4.54
CA LEU A 75 5.52 -5.53 -4.74
C LEU A 75 4.66 -5.18 -3.52
N LEU A 76 4.80 -3.98 -2.97
CA LEU A 76 3.93 -3.45 -1.91
C LEU A 76 2.53 -3.06 -2.44
N SER A 77 2.07 -3.78 -3.43
CA SER A 77 0.80 -3.54 -4.12
C SER A 77 0.35 -4.79 -4.86
N PRO A 78 -0.94 -4.90 -5.24
CA PRO A 78 -1.48 -6.07 -5.93
C PRO A 78 -1.26 -6.07 -7.46
N ASN A 79 -0.62 -5.06 -8.03
CA ASN A 79 -0.40 -4.93 -9.47
C ASN A 79 0.85 -5.70 -9.95
N LEU A 80 0.80 -7.04 -9.82
CA LEU A 80 1.92 -7.94 -10.08
C LEU A 80 2.38 -7.93 -11.55
N TYR A 81 1.52 -7.55 -12.49
CA TYR A 81 1.87 -7.47 -13.91
C TYR A 81 3.12 -6.62 -14.16
N ARG A 82 3.42 -5.62 -13.32
CA ARG A 82 4.66 -4.82 -13.38
C ARG A 82 5.90 -5.64 -13.00
N GLY A 83 5.75 -6.49 -11.99
CA GLY A 83 6.80 -7.42 -11.59
C GLY A 83 7.04 -8.51 -12.64
N PHE A 84 5.97 -9.04 -13.26
CA PHE A 84 6.07 -9.98 -14.38
C PHE A 84 6.84 -9.35 -15.55
N TYR A 85 6.47 -8.10 -15.91
CA TYR A 85 7.16 -7.36 -16.94
C TYR A 85 8.66 -7.18 -16.63
N LEU A 86 8.98 -6.78 -15.39
CA LEU A 86 10.37 -6.60 -14.95
C LEU A 86 11.15 -7.93 -15.05
N ARG A 87 10.59 -9.01 -14.50
CA ARG A 87 11.16 -10.36 -14.60
C ARG A 87 11.46 -10.75 -16.04
N ASP A 88 10.45 -10.65 -16.89
CA ASP A 88 10.52 -11.17 -18.26
C ASP A 88 11.47 -10.38 -19.14
N ARG A 89 11.71 -9.11 -18.85
CA ARG A 89 12.58 -8.21 -19.61
C ARG A 89 14.00 -8.10 -19.11
N LEU A 90 14.17 -8.11 -17.78
CA LEU A 90 15.46 -7.78 -17.19
C LEU A 90 16.18 -8.99 -16.55
N LEU A 91 15.49 -10.09 -16.27
CA LEU A 91 16.10 -11.25 -15.64
C LEU A 91 16.34 -12.36 -16.65
N ALA A 92 17.55 -12.92 -16.63
CA ALA A 92 17.91 -14.08 -17.43
C ALA A 92 17.50 -15.40 -16.76
N GLN A 93 17.28 -15.38 -15.44
CA GLN A 93 16.98 -16.56 -14.63
C GLN A 93 15.53 -16.53 -14.10
N PRO A 94 14.97 -17.71 -13.74
CA PRO A 94 13.66 -17.78 -13.11
C PRO A 94 13.62 -16.98 -11.81
N CYS A 95 12.53 -16.24 -11.61
CA CYS A 95 12.32 -15.40 -10.45
C CYS A 95 10.83 -15.36 -10.11
N ALA A 96 10.49 -15.62 -8.86
CA ALA A 96 9.11 -15.52 -8.42
C ALA A 96 8.68 -14.06 -8.23
N VAL A 97 7.43 -13.76 -8.57
CA VAL A 97 6.85 -12.44 -8.32
C VAL A 97 5.74 -12.57 -7.29
N THR A 98 5.84 -11.76 -6.25
CA THR A 98 4.83 -11.67 -5.21
C THR A 98 4.38 -10.23 -5.01
N GLY A 99 3.20 -10.03 -4.46
CA GLY A 99 2.71 -8.71 -4.08
C GLY A 99 1.61 -8.82 -3.05
N MET A 100 1.31 -7.74 -2.35
CA MET A 100 0.33 -7.76 -1.27
C MET A 100 -0.92 -6.95 -1.59
N THR A 101 -2.05 -7.43 -1.07
CA THR A 101 -3.31 -6.69 -1.12
C THR A 101 -3.41 -5.70 0.03
N HIS A 102 -4.17 -4.63 -0.22
CA HIS A 102 -4.67 -3.71 0.78
C HIS A 102 -6.20 -3.67 0.66
N SER A 103 -6.80 -2.50 0.36
CA SER A 103 -8.22 -2.41 0.04
C SER A 103 -8.52 -3.09 -1.29
N LEU A 104 -9.62 -3.84 -1.37
CA LEU A 104 -10.06 -4.57 -2.56
C LEU A 104 -11.20 -3.88 -3.30
N GLY A 105 -11.96 -3.03 -2.62
CA GLY A 105 -13.21 -2.45 -3.10
C GLY A 105 -13.04 -1.18 -3.93
N HIS A 106 -11.91 -0.92 -4.59
CA HIS A 106 -11.74 0.27 -5.44
C HIS A 106 -11.47 -0.10 -6.90
N ASP A 107 -11.90 0.75 -7.84
CA ASP A 107 -11.87 0.49 -9.28
C ASP A 107 -10.50 0.05 -9.82
N PRO A 108 -9.38 0.73 -9.49
CA PRO A 108 -8.08 0.29 -9.98
C PRO A 108 -7.71 -1.15 -9.62
N PHE A 109 -8.31 -1.72 -8.56
CA PHE A 109 -8.06 -3.10 -8.18
C PHE A 109 -8.58 -4.11 -9.22
N LEU A 110 -9.76 -3.87 -9.76
CA LEU A 110 -10.35 -4.72 -10.82
C LEU A 110 -9.54 -4.63 -12.12
N GLU A 111 -9.04 -3.45 -12.46
CA GLU A 111 -8.14 -3.25 -13.59
C GLU A 111 -6.83 -4.00 -13.39
N TRP A 112 -6.21 -3.85 -12.23
CA TRP A 112 -4.96 -4.54 -11.89
C TRP A 112 -5.13 -6.07 -11.92
N MET A 113 -6.27 -6.58 -11.44
CA MET A 113 -6.58 -8.00 -11.51
C MET A 113 -6.65 -8.48 -12.96
N THR A 114 -7.33 -7.73 -13.83
CA THR A 114 -7.43 -8.03 -15.26
C THR A 114 -6.04 -8.04 -15.91
N MET A 115 -5.21 -7.03 -15.62
CA MET A 115 -3.84 -6.94 -16.13
C MET A 115 -2.95 -8.07 -15.61
N ASN A 116 -3.09 -8.48 -14.34
CA ASN A 116 -2.36 -9.61 -13.79
C ASN A 116 -2.68 -10.91 -14.55
N LEU A 117 -3.96 -11.18 -14.83
CA LEU A 117 -4.38 -12.36 -15.57
C LEU A 117 -3.90 -12.34 -17.03
N LEU A 118 -3.94 -11.18 -17.69
CA LEU A 118 -3.48 -11.02 -19.07
C LEU A 118 -1.96 -11.14 -19.21
N ALA A 119 -1.23 -10.74 -18.18
CA ALA A 119 0.23 -10.77 -18.18
C ALA A 119 0.84 -12.17 -17.96
N GLY A 120 0.01 -13.20 -17.72
CA GLY A 120 0.45 -14.60 -17.64
C GLY A 120 1.26 -14.90 -16.37
N PRO A 121 0.59 -15.00 -15.22
CA PRO A 121 1.25 -15.41 -13.98
C PRO A 121 1.85 -16.81 -14.10
N GLN A 122 2.96 -17.06 -13.42
CA GLN A 122 3.60 -18.37 -13.36
C GLN A 122 3.11 -19.16 -12.15
N ALA A 123 3.29 -20.49 -12.17
CA ALA A 123 2.87 -21.37 -11.09
C ALA A 123 3.51 -21.02 -9.73
N TYR A 124 4.63 -20.34 -9.73
CA TYR A 124 5.38 -19.87 -8.56
C TYR A 124 5.11 -18.39 -8.20
N ASP A 125 4.21 -17.68 -8.89
CA ASP A 125 3.81 -16.32 -8.50
C ASP A 125 2.69 -16.36 -7.45
N ARG A 126 2.65 -15.36 -6.55
CA ARG A 126 1.64 -15.29 -5.46
C ARG A 126 1.15 -13.88 -5.21
N LEU A 127 -0.17 -13.75 -5.12
CA LEU A 127 -0.80 -12.58 -4.53
C LEU A 127 -1.06 -12.84 -3.04
N ILE A 128 -0.45 -12.05 -2.17
CA ILE A 128 -0.58 -12.22 -0.73
C ILE A 128 -1.79 -11.42 -0.25
N CYS A 129 -2.75 -12.14 0.31
CA CYS A 129 -3.96 -11.61 0.91
C CYS A 129 -3.77 -11.46 2.42
N THR A 130 -4.29 -10.38 2.99
CA THR A 130 -4.14 -10.14 4.43
C THR A 130 -5.05 -11.03 5.29
N THR A 131 -6.12 -11.58 4.71
CA THR A 131 -7.12 -12.42 5.39
C THR A 131 -7.67 -13.51 4.47
N PRO A 132 -8.22 -14.60 5.02
CA PRO A 132 -8.95 -15.61 4.24
C PRO A 132 -10.17 -15.03 3.49
N THR A 133 -10.87 -14.06 4.08
CA THR A 133 -12.00 -13.38 3.44
C THR A 133 -11.55 -12.60 2.21
N ALA A 134 -10.45 -11.84 2.33
CA ALA A 134 -9.84 -11.16 1.19
C ALA A 134 -9.41 -12.15 0.11
N GLN A 135 -8.81 -13.27 0.47
CA GLN A 135 -8.44 -14.33 -0.48
C GLN A 135 -9.67 -14.87 -1.22
N GLN A 136 -10.79 -15.11 -0.51
CA GLN A 136 -12.01 -15.59 -1.13
C GLN A 136 -12.60 -14.55 -2.10
N ALA A 137 -12.57 -13.26 -1.75
CA ALA A 137 -12.99 -12.18 -2.64
C ALA A 137 -12.14 -12.15 -3.92
N ILE A 138 -10.81 -12.26 -3.80
CA ILE A 138 -9.89 -12.36 -4.92
C ILE A 138 -10.23 -13.52 -5.85
N ARG A 139 -10.45 -14.71 -5.31
CA ARG A 139 -10.81 -15.90 -6.12
C ARG A 139 -12.10 -15.67 -6.91
N ARG A 140 -13.13 -15.07 -6.28
CA ARG A 140 -14.38 -14.72 -6.96
C ARG A 140 -14.16 -13.69 -8.08
N MET A 141 -13.34 -12.67 -7.82
CA MET A 141 -13.00 -11.65 -8.83
C MET A 141 -12.24 -12.27 -10.00
N GLN A 142 -11.26 -13.14 -9.75
CA GLN A 142 -10.52 -13.83 -10.81
C GLN A 142 -11.43 -14.72 -11.66
N ALA A 143 -12.27 -15.54 -11.02
CA ALA A 143 -13.21 -16.40 -11.71
C ALA A 143 -14.14 -15.58 -12.64
N ARG A 144 -14.68 -14.47 -12.13
CA ARG A 144 -15.54 -13.58 -12.91
C ARG A 144 -14.78 -12.92 -14.08
N LYS A 145 -13.54 -12.48 -13.88
CA LYS A 145 -12.73 -11.87 -14.94
C LYS A 145 -12.30 -12.90 -15.99
N THR A 146 -11.94 -14.10 -15.60
CA THR A 146 -11.63 -15.19 -16.53
C THR A 146 -12.82 -15.53 -17.42
N GLU A 147 -14.02 -15.61 -16.82
CA GLU A 147 -15.28 -15.79 -17.57
C GLU A 147 -15.51 -14.66 -18.59
N GLN A 148 -15.37 -13.39 -18.17
CA GLN A 148 -15.55 -12.22 -19.03
C GLN A 148 -14.53 -12.16 -20.18
N LEU A 149 -13.29 -12.57 -19.94
CA LEU A 149 -12.24 -12.58 -20.95
C LEU A 149 -12.39 -13.71 -21.95
N ASN A 150 -13.28 -14.70 -21.69
CA ASN A 150 -13.48 -15.88 -22.52
C ASN A 150 -12.15 -16.54 -22.93
N LYS A 151 -11.17 -16.52 -22.04
CA LYS A 151 -9.80 -17.00 -22.28
C LYS A 151 -9.38 -17.91 -21.13
N LYS A 152 -8.77 -19.06 -21.47
CA LYS A 152 -8.05 -19.85 -20.47
C LYS A 152 -6.80 -19.04 -20.05
N THR A 153 -6.89 -18.39 -18.90
CA THR A 153 -5.76 -17.74 -18.26
C THR A 153 -5.29 -18.61 -17.11
N GLU A 154 -3.97 -18.66 -16.86
CA GLU A 154 -3.46 -19.24 -15.64
C GLU A 154 -4.00 -18.46 -14.43
N GLU A 155 -4.44 -19.20 -13.41
CA GLU A 155 -4.91 -18.60 -12.17
C GLU A 155 -3.73 -18.00 -11.41
N LEU A 156 -3.83 -16.72 -11.05
CA LEU A 156 -2.87 -16.13 -10.12
C LEU A 156 -3.14 -16.68 -8.71
N LYS A 157 -2.29 -17.60 -8.26
CA LYS A 157 -2.42 -18.20 -6.94
C LYS A 157 -2.29 -17.17 -5.83
N SER A 158 -2.98 -17.39 -4.73
CA SER A 158 -2.97 -16.49 -3.58
C SER A 158 -2.63 -17.22 -2.29
N GLU A 159 -1.96 -16.51 -1.37
CA GLU A 159 -1.56 -16.98 -0.06
C GLU A 159 -2.03 -16.02 1.02
N VAL A 160 -2.30 -16.50 2.24
CA VAL A 160 -2.76 -15.64 3.34
C VAL A 160 -1.61 -15.40 4.31
N ILE A 161 -1.13 -14.15 4.34
CA ILE A 161 -0.19 -13.66 5.36
C ILE A 161 -0.74 -12.34 5.90
N PRO A 162 -1.03 -12.24 7.21
CA PRO A 162 -1.61 -11.03 7.80
C PRO A 162 -0.62 -9.87 7.75
N LEU A 163 -1.13 -8.66 7.98
CA LEU A 163 -0.29 -7.52 8.31
C LEU A 163 0.28 -7.70 9.72
N GLY A 164 1.44 -7.11 9.94
CA GLY A 164 2.08 -7.10 11.25
C GLY A 164 2.01 -5.73 11.92
N LEU A 165 2.47 -5.71 13.15
CA LEU A 165 2.73 -4.49 13.91
C LEU A 165 3.97 -4.65 14.80
N SER A 166 4.52 -3.54 15.28
CA SER A 166 5.56 -3.55 16.32
C SER A 166 4.89 -3.59 17.69
N ILE A 167 4.77 -4.78 18.27
CA ILE A 167 4.15 -4.94 19.58
C ILE A 167 4.93 -4.17 20.65
N SER A 168 6.26 -4.21 20.58
CA SER A 168 7.13 -3.50 21.53
C SER A 168 6.90 -1.98 21.52
N ASP A 169 6.58 -1.38 20.37
CA ASP A 169 6.29 0.05 20.27
C ASP A 169 4.97 0.42 20.95
N LEU A 170 3.95 -0.42 20.85
CA LEU A 170 2.66 -0.22 21.53
C LEU A 170 2.74 -0.42 23.06
N GLN A 171 3.69 -1.24 23.50
CA GLN A 171 3.90 -1.52 24.93
C GLN A 171 4.77 -0.45 25.62
N LYS A 172 5.39 0.47 24.89
CA LYS A 172 6.12 1.58 25.49
C LYS A 172 5.20 2.40 26.39
N PRO A 173 5.66 2.81 27.59
CA PRO A 173 4.86 3.64 28.49
C PRO A 173 4.36 4.90 27.79
N ALA A 174 3.12 5.27 28.05
CA ALA A 174 2.50 6.47 27.52
C ALA A 174 1.74 7.22 28.62
N PRO A 175 1.56 8.55 28.50
CA PRO A 175 0.82 9.34 29.49
C PRO A 175 -0.60 8.82 29.70
N ASN A 176 -1.09 8.91 30.95
CA ASN A 176 -2.47 8.53 31.25
C ASN A 176 -3.43 9.63 30.80
N VAL A 177 -4.26 9.35 29.80
CA VAL A 177 -5.22 10.33 29.26
C VAL A 177 -6.47 10.52 30.14
N ARG A 178 -6.70 9.64 31.14
CA ARG A 178 -7.88 9.77 32.01
C ARG A 178 -7.88 11.10 32.76
N THR A 179 -6.75 11.49 33.34
CA THR A 179 -6.59 12.78 34.00
C THR A 179 -6.72 13.95 33.03
N GLN A 180 -6.10 13.82 31.84
CA GLN A 180 -6.13 14.87 30.82
C GLN A 180 -7.55 15.19 30.34
N TYR A 181 -8.40 14.17 30.22
CA TYR A 181 -9.78 14.33 29.73
C TYR A 181 -10.84 14.29 30.83
N GLY A 182 -10.44 14.38 32.10
CA GLY A 182 -11.39 14.38 33.24
C GLY A 182 -12.22 13.10 33.35
N ILE A 183 -11.65 11.95 32.97
CA ILE A 183 -12.31 10.65 33.04
C ILE A 183 -12.17 10.11 34.48
N PRO A 184 -13.29 9.79 35.19
CA PRO A 184 -13.22 9.22 36.51
C PRO A 184 -12.38 7.93 36.56
N ALA A 185 -11.66 7.72 37.66
CA ALA A 185 -10.74 6.59 37.80
C ALA A 185 -11.48 5.24 37.69
N GLU A 186 -12.69 5.19 38.23
CA GLU A 186 -13.57 4.00 38.26
C GLU A 186 -14.31 3.77 36.92
N ALA A 187 -14.32 4.75 36.02
CA ALA A 187 -15.05 4.64 34.75
C ALA A 187 -14.52 3.50 33.87
N VAL A 188 -15.43 2.74 33.30
CA VAL A 188 -15.11 1.78 32.25
C VAL A 188 -14.99 2.55 30.91
N VAL A 189 -13.79 2.59 30.36
CA VAL A 189 -13.47 3.33 29.14
C VAL A 189 -13.54 2.41 27.94
N LEU A 190 -14.39 2.78 26.98
CA LEU A 190 -14.52 2.12 25.70
C LEU A 190 -13.79 2.98 24.66
N LEU A 191 -13.00 2.35 23.78
CA LEU A 191 -12.25 3.02 22.73
C LEU A 191 -12.71 2.53 21.37
N SER A 192 -12.95 3.44 20.44
CA SER A 192 -13.03 3.14 19.00
C SER A 192 -12.07 4.04 18.26
N LEU A 193 -11.24 3.48 17.41
CA LEU A 193 -10.20 4.19 16.70
C LEU A 193 -10.27 3.93 15.19
N GLY A 194 -10.43 5.01 14.42
CA GLY A 194 -10.53 4.98 12.97
C GLY A 194 -10.74 6.37 12.40
N ARG A 195 -10.50 6.57 11.10
CA ARG A 195 -10.80 7.86 10.45
C ARG A 195 -12.26 8.24 10.65
N PHE A 196 -12.51 9.52 10.89
CA PHE A 196 -13.87 10.06 10.90
C PHE A 196 -14.35 10.27 9.46
N SER A 197 -14.78 9.18 8.84
CA SER A 197 -15.27 9.18 7.47
C SER A 197 -16.27 8.03 7.26
N TYR A 198 -17.52 8.40 7.05
CA TYR A 198 -18.57 7.45 6.68
C TYR A 198 -18.45 6.95 5.22
N TYR A 199 -17.69 7.66 4.39
CA TYR A 199 -17.38 7.24 3.02
C TYR A 199 -16.39 6.08 2.96
N THR A 200 -15.36 6.12 3.81
CA THR A 200 -14.17 5.30 3.61
C THR A 200 -13.74 4.51 4.84
N LYS A 201 -14.52 4.55 5.94
CA LYS A 201 -14.20 3.78 7.15
C LYS A 201 -15.42 3.13 7.79
N ALA A 202 -16.28 3.89 8.42
CA ALA A 202 -17.53 3.41 9.01
C ALA A 202 -18.43 4.58 9.41
N ASP A 203 -19.74 4.37 9.38
CA ASP A 203 -20.67 5.29 10.00
C ASP A 203 -20.63 5.11 11.54
N LEU A 204 -20.30 6.18 12.25
CA LEU A 204 -20.19 6.17 13.72
C LEU A 204 -21.53 6.45 14.42
N ILE A 205 -22.56 6.90 13.71
CA ILE A 205 -23.88 7.17 14.32
C ILE A 205 -24.49 5.89 14.91
N PRO A 206 -24.47 4.73 14.24
CA PRO A 206 -24.91 3.47 14.86
C PRO A 206 -24.15 3.12 16.14
N LEU A 207 -22.84 3.40 16.21
CA LEU A 207 -22.06 3.18 17.43
C LEU A 207 -22.50 4.11 18.58
N LEU A 208 -22.85 5.36 18.29
CA LEU A 208 -23.40 6.30 19.27
C LEU A 208 -24.77 5.85 19.79
N LEU A 209 -25.62 5.30 18.91
CA LEU A 209 -26.91 4.71 19.29
C LEU A 209 -26.72 3.51 20.21
N ILE A 210 -25.80 2.60 19.88
CA ILE A 210 -25.40 1.46 20.71
C ILE A 210 -24.90 1.96 22.07
N PHE A 211 -24.00 2.94 22.10
CA PHE A 211 -23.42 3.46 23.33
C PHE A 211 -24.48 4.13 24.22
N ARG A 212 -25.46 4.82 23.65
CA ARG A 212 -26.60 5.35 24.41
C ARG A 212 -27.35 4.25 25.18
N GLU A 213 -27.60 3.13 24.53
CA GLU A 213 -28.29 1.99 25.19
C GLU A 213 -27.38 1.31 26.25
N VAL A 214 -26.07 1.28 26.02
CA VAL A 214 -25.10 0.84 27.05
C VAL A 214 -25.16 1.74 28.28
N VAL A 215 -25.16 3.06 28.11
CA VAL A 215 -25.27 4.03 29.22
C VAL A 215 -26.55 3.82 30.02
N LYS A 216 -27.67 3.49 29.40
CA LYS A 216 -28.95 3.21 30.08
C LYS A 216 -28.96 1.85 30.76
N GLY A 217 -28.25 0.88 30.25
CA GLY A 217 -28.28 -0.53 30.66
C GLY A 217 -27.35 -0.87 31.83
N THR A 218 -26.45 0.01 32.24
CA THR A 218 -25.50 -0.25 33.34
C THR A 218 -25.57 0.82 34.42
N LYS A 219 -25.14 0.45 35.64
CA LYS A 219 -24.91 1.37 36.76
C LYS A 219 -23.47 1.86 36.83
N GLN A 220 -22.58 1.27 36.02
CA GLN A 220 -21.18 1.67 35.97
C GLN A 220 -21.03 3.04 35.28
N GLU A 221 -20.06 3.83 35.71
CA GLU A 221 -19.66 4.99 34.97
C GLU A 221 -18.93 4.55 33.69
N VAL A 222 -19.45 4.94 32.53
CA VAL A 222 -18.88 4.56 31.23
C VAL A 222 -18.50 5.79 30.42
N ARG A 223 -17.40 5.70 29.68
CA ARG A 223 -16.94 6.71 28.72
C ARG A 223 -16.61 6.06 27.40
N LEU A 224 -16.96 6.74 26.31
CA LEU A 224 -16.56 6.34 24.97
C LEU A 224 -15.56 7.36 24.41
N LEU A 225 -14.39 6.88 23.99
CA LEU A 225 -13.39 7.63 23.27
C LEU A 225 -13.49 7.28 21.78
N LEU A 226 -13.83 8.24 20.95
CA LEU A 226 -13.79 8.14 19.50
C LEU A 226 -12.57 8.91 19.01
N ALA A 227 -11.59 8.22 18.44
CA ALA A 227 -10.33 8.83 18.05
C ALA A 227 -9.97 8.49 16.59
N GLY A 228 -9.35 9.43 15.88
CA GLY A 228 -8.87 9.17 14.53
C GLY A 228 -8.65 10.41 13.68
N ALA A 229 -8.12 10.19 12.48
CA ALA A 229 -7.90 11.28 11.54
C ALA A 229 -9.24 11.88 11.08
N GLN A 230 -9.33 13.19 11.16
CA GLN A 230 -10.47 13.92 10.62
C GLN A 230 -10.19 14.23 9.15
N GLY A 231 -11.07 13.75 8.26
CA GLY A 231 -11.09 14.15 6.86
C GLY A 231 -11.55 15.60 6.67
N GLY A 232 -11.47 16.13 5.46
CA GLY A 232 -11.97 17.47 5.12
C GLY A 232 -13.49 17.62 5.15
N GLU A 233 -14.22 16.65 5.68
CA GLU A 233 -15.68 16.60 5.76
C GLU A 233 -16.17 17.16 7.09
N SER A 234 -17.35 17.77 7.10
CA SER A 234 -18.06 18.25 8.30
C SER A 234 -18.59 17.12 9.22
N TYR A 235 -18.08 15.87 9.05
CA TYR A 235 -18.59 14.71 9.80
C TYR A 235 -18.36 14.85 11.31
N GLY A 236 -17.23 15.42 11.72
CA GLY A 236 -16.98 15.72 13.14
C GLY A 236 -18.03 16.66 13.73
N GLU A 237 -18.48 17.68 13.00
CA GLU A 237 -19.52 18.61 13.42
C GLU A 237 -20.89 17.91 13.49
N MET A 238 -21.20 17.06 12.52
CA MET A 238 -22.39 16.22 12.54
C MET A 238 -22.41 15.31 13.77
N LEU A 239 -21.31 14.65 14.09
CA LEU A 239 -21.20 13.82 15.29
C LEU A 239 -21.44 14.64 16.58
N GLN A 240 -20.92 15.87 16.68
CA GLN A 240 -21.21 16.75 17.81
C GLN A 240 -22.71 17.04 17.95
N THR A 241 -23.40 17.31 16.85
CA THR A 241 -24.85 17.51 16.83
C THR A 241 -25.59 16.27 17.34
N VAL A 242 -25.22 15.11 16.83
CA VAL A 242 -25.81 13.83 17.25
C VAL A 242 -25.56 13.54 18.74
N LEU A 243 -24.39 13.89 19.28
CA LEU A 243 -24.11 13.77 20.71
C LEU A 243 -25.06 14.60 21.57
N VAL A 244 -25.42 15.82 21.13
CA VAL A 244 -26.41 16.65 21.82
C VAL A 244 -27.80 16.00 21.77
N GLU A 245 -28.24 15.56 20.60
CA GLU A 245 -29.54 14.92 20.40
C GLU A 245 -29.71 13.64 21.23
N LEU A 246 -28.64 12.84 21.31
CA LEU A 246 -28.62 11.59 22.08
C LEU A 246 -28.38 11.80 23.59
N ARG A 247 -28.11 13.03 24.05
CA ARG A 247 -27.76 13.40 25.43
C ARG A 247 -26.51 12.64 25.94
N LEU A 248 -25.48 12.58 25.09
CA LEU A 248 -24.21 11.91 25.35
C LEU A 248 -23.06 12.87 25.63
N GLN A 249 -23.32 14.16 25.75
CA GLN A 249 -22.30 15.15 26.10
C GLN A 249 -21.62 14.77 27.41
N GLY A 250 -20.29 14.91 27.44
CA GLY A 250 -19.47 14.53 28.58
C GLY A 250 -19.29 13.00 28.79
N LYS A 251 -20.05 12.15 28.08
CA LYS A 251 -19.85 10.70 28.09
C LYS A 251 -19.10 10.18 26.88
N VAL A 252 -19.12 10.94 25.79
CA VAL A 252 -18.36 10.65 24.55
C VAL A 252 -17.36 11.78 24.32
N LEU A 253 -16.13 11.40 24.02
CA LEU A 253 -15.04 12.32 23.68
C LEU A 253 -14.60 12.07 22.25
N LEU A 254 -14.69 13.11 21.40
CA LEU A 254 -14.15 13.08 20.04
C LEU A 254 -12.71 13.58 20.08
N ILE A 255 -11.76 12.78 19.63
CA ILE A 255 -10.32 13.05 19.68
C ILE A 255 -9.79 13.01 18.23
N PRO A 256 -9.85 14.13 17.51
CA PRO A 256 -9.38 14.20 16.13
C PRO A 256 -7.85 14.20 16.07
N ASN A 257 -7.32 13.54 15.04
CA ASN A 257 -5.90 13.54 14.66
C ASN A 257 -4.92 13.24 15.82
N PRO A 258 -5.12 12.14 16.60
CA PRO A 258 -4.16 11.79 17.64
C PRO A 258 -2.80 11.45 17.01
N ASP A 259 -1.72 11.95 17.59
CA ASP A 259 -0.38 11.51 17.27
C ASP A 259 -0.14 10.08 17.82
N GLU A 260 0.99 9.47 17.47
CA GLU A 260 1.31 8.09 17.87
C GLU A 260 1.46 7.95 19.40
N THR A 261 1.85 9.01 20.12
CA THR A 261 1.96 9.00 21.58
C THR A 261 0.58 9.02 22.22
N LEU A 262 -0.29 9.93 21.78
CA LEU A 262 -1.67 10.01 22.23
C LEU A 262 -2.45 8.73 21.87
N LYS A 263 -2.24 8.20 20.68
CA LYS A 263 -2.84 6.92 20.25
C LYS A 263 -2.48 5.78 21.22
N ARG A 264 -1.19 5.62 21.59
CA ARG A 264 -0.78 4.64 22.60
C ARG A 264 -1.44 4.90 23.95
N SER A 265 -1.49 6.16 24.38
CA SER A 265 -2.14 6.57 25.63
C SER A 265 -3.61 6.18 25.67
N LEU A 266 -4.33 6.35 24.56
CA LEU A 266 -5.73 5.95 24.41
C LEU A 266 -5.91 4.45 24.58
N TYR A 267 -5.09 3.63 23.87
CA TYR A 267 -5.14 2.18 24.03
C TYR A 267 -4.83 1.74 25.47
N GLN A 268 -3.80 2.31 26.11
CA GLN A 268 -3.38 1.94 27.47
C GLN A 268 -4.37 2.41 28.55
N SER A 269 -5.19 3.42 28.27
CA SER A 269 -6.19 3.96 29.20
C SER A 269 -7.58 3.33 29.06
N ALA A 270 -7.83 2.58 27.99
CA ALA A 270 -9.10 1.94 27.71
C ALA A 270 -9.25 0.58 28.43
N ASN A 271 -10.49 0.10 28.52
CA ASN A 271 -10.86 -1.19 29.09
C ASN A 271 -11.44 -2.15 28.04
N LEU A 272 -12.04 -1.60 26.97
CA LEU A 272 -12.65 -2.34 25.86
C LEU A 272 -12.36 -1.61 24.56
N PHE A 273 -12.26 -2.36 23.46
CA PHE A 273 -12.19 -1.82 22.13
C PHE A 273 -13.46 -2.15 21.35
N LEU A 274 -14.07 -1.14 20.75
CA LEU A 274 -15.26 -1.28 19.92
C LEU A 274 -14.91 -0.99 18.46
N ALA A 275 -15.27 -1.91 17.58
CA ALA A 275 -15.04 -1.75 16.13
C ALA A 275 -16.32 -2.08 15.37
N LEU A 276 -16.95 -1.03 14.84
CA LEU A 276 -18.07 -1.18 13.93
C LEU A 276 -17.58 -0.89 12.53
N SER A 277 -17.56 -1.91 11.66
CA SER A 277 -17.24 -1.74 10.25
C SER A 277 -18.40 -2.22 9.38
N ASP A 278 -18.71 -1.43 8.37
CA ASP A 278 -19.75 -1.66 7.36
C ASP A 278 -19.21 -1.41 5.95
N ASN A 279 -17.95 -1.00 5.83
CA ASN A 279 -17.37 -0.47 4.62
C ASN A 279 -16.50 -1.51 3.88
N TYR A 280 -16.68 -1.60 2.57
CA TYR A 280 -15.97 -2.55 1.68
C TYR A 280 -14.48 -2.24 1.51
N GLN A 281 -13.98 -1.10 1.99
CA GLN A 281 -12.54 -0.79 2.03
C GLN A 281 -11.79 -1.48 3.17
N GLU A 282 -12.50 -1.88 4.24
CA GLU A 282 -11.86 -2.63 5.31
C GLU A 282 -11.54 -4.03 4.84
N THR A 283 -10.30 -4.47 4.99
CA THR A 283 -9.85 -5.80 4.57
C THR A 283 -9.07 -6.53 5.64
N PHE A 284 -8.67 -5.84 6.72
CA PHE A 284 -7.87 -6.46 7.77
C PHE A 284 -8.28 -5.99 9.18
N GLY A 285 -8.03 -4.72 9.52
CA GLY A 285 -8.30 -4.18 10.85
C GLY A 285 -7.06 -4.02 11.72
N ILE A 286 -6.09 -3.20 11.27
CA ILE A 286 -4.86 -2.91 12.05
C ILE A 286 -5.20 -2.46 13.48
N THR A 287 -6.24 -1.64 13.65
CA THR A 287 -6.66 -1.14 14.97
C THR A 287 -7.10 -2.25 15.92
N LEU A 288 -7.58 -3.39 15.41
CA LEU A 288 -7.93 -4.54 16.23
C LEU A 288 -6.68 -5.24 16.76
N ILE A 289 -5.66 -5.43 15.92
CA ILE A 289 -4.40 -6.04 16.41
C ILE A 289 -3.64 -5.11 17.34
N GLU A 290 -3.74 -3.79 17.18
CA GLU A 290 -3.26 -2.80 18.14
C GLU A 290 -4.00 -2.91 19.49
N ALA A 291 -5.33 -3.09 19.46
CA ALA A 291 -6.15 -3.32 20.64
C ALA A 291 -5.77 -4.63 21.35
N LEU A 292 -5.59 -5.73 20.60
CA LEU A 292 -5.13 -7.01 21.17
C LEU A 292 -3.75 -6.85 21.84
N ALA A 293 -2.80 -6.21 21.17
CA ALA A 293 -1.45 -5.98 21.71
C ALA A 293 -1.46 -5.13 22.98
N SER A 294 -2.43 -4.23 23.09
CA SER A 294 -2.67 -3.42 24.30
C SER A 294 -3.46 -4.18 25.38
N GLY A 295 -3.92 -5.39 25.09
CA GLY A 295 -4.71 -6.20 26.00
C GLY A 295 -6.14 -5.71 26.16
N LEU A 296 -6.77 -5.21 25.12
CA LEU A 296 -8.17 -4.81 25.14
C LEU A 296 -9.04 -5.94 24.56
N PRO A 297 -10.04 -6.42 25.33
CA PRO A 297 -11.09 -7.23 24.76
C PRO A 297 -11.83 -6.47 23.67
N ILE A 298 -12.17 -7.16 22.58
CA ILE A 298 -12.78 -6.53 21.41
C ILE A 298 -14.26 -6.91 21.31
N VAL A 299 -15.12 -5.93 21.00
CA VAL A 299 -16.47 -6.18 20.48
C VAL A 299 -16.54 -5.54 19.10
N ALA A 300 -16.71 -6.36 18.09
CA ALA A 300 -16.63 -5.91 16.71
C ALA A 300 -17.77 -6.47 15.83
N SER A 301 -18.12 -5.78 14.75
CA SER A 301 -18.98 -6.36 13.72
C SER A 301 -18.32 -7.61 13.12
N ASP A 302 -19.11 -8.63 12.82
CA ASP A 302 -18.67 -9.81 12.06
C ASP A 302 -18.53 -9.41 10.58
N TRP A 303 -17.40 -8.77 10.27
CA TRP A 303 -17.13 -8.15 8.99
C TRP A 303 -15.72 -8.45 8.52
N ASP A 304 -15.58 -8.90 7.29
CA ASP A 304 -14.33 -9.11 6.56
C ASP A 304 -13.16 -9.65 7.43
N GLY A 305 -12.07 -8.92 7.50
CA GLY A 305 -10.84 -9.29 8.20
C GLY A 305 -10.96 -9.41 9.70
N TYR A 306 -11.96 -8.80 10.32
CA TYR A 306 -12.22 -8.89 11.75
C TYR A 306 -12.44 -10.34 12.22
N ARG A 307 -13.03 -11.17 11.34
CA ARG A 307 -13.20 -12.63 11.56
C ARG A 307 -11.90 -13.40 11.78
N SER A 308 -10.81 -12.88 11.27
CA SER A 308 -9.49 -13.52 11.39
C SER A 308 -8.73 -13.09 12.63
N ILE A 309 -9.19 -12.02 13.30
CA ILE A 309 -8.52 -11.39 14.44
C ILE A 309 -9.26 -11.68 15.74
N VAL A 310 -10.59 -11.56 15.72
CA VAL A 310 -11.43 -11.75 16.90
C VAL A 310 -11.87 -13.21 16.99
N VAL A 311 -11.53 -13.86 18.09
CA VAL A 311 -11.93 -15.23 18.41
C VAL A 311 -12.99 -15.19 19.51
N GLU A 312 -14.21 -15.62 19.15
CA GLU A 312 -15.41 -15.56 19.99
C GLU A 312 -15.17 -16.13 21.39
N GLY A 313 -15.40 -15.32 22.41
CA GLY A 313 -15.26 -15.69 23.81
C GLY A 313 -13.83 -15.90 24.31
N GLN A 314 -12.80 -15.73 23.48
CA GLN A 314 -11.39 -15.85 23.86
C GLN A 314 -10.73 -14.48 24.03
N ASN A 315 -10.71 -13.66 22.98
CA ASN A 315 -10.15 -12.31 22.99
C ASN A 315 -11.20 -11.22 22.72
N GLY A 316 -12.45 -11.60 22.37
CA GLY A 316 -13.51 -10.68 22.06
C GLY A 316 -14.80 -11.38 21.63
N TYR A 317 -15.66 -10.60 20.98
CA TYR A 317 -16.95 -11.04 20.44
C TYR A 317 -17.18 -10.45 19.06
N LEU A 318 -17.64 -11.29 18.12
CA LEU A 318 -18.12 -10.89 16.81
C LEU A 318 -19.64 -10.76 16.82
N ILE A 319 -20.13 -9.64 16.33
CA ILE A 319 -21.56 -9.33 16.28
C ILE A 319 -22.06 -9.51 14.84
N PRO A 320 -23.09 -10.33 14.60
CA PRO A 320 -23.60 -10.58 13.28
C PRO A 320 -23.90 -9.31 12.49
N SER A 321 -23.53 -9.30 11.23
CA SER A 321 -23.87 -8.25 10.28
C SER A 321 -24.76 -8.82 9.16
N LEU A 322 -25.64 -7.99 8.65
CA LEU A 322 -26.55 -8.29 7.55
C LEU A 322 -26.29 -7.33 6.39
N GLY A 323 -26.08 -7.87 5.21
CA GLY A 323 -25.94 -7.10 3.96
C GLY A 323 -26.94 -7.57 2.91
N LEU A 324 -27.04 -6.85 1.80
CA LEU A 324 -27.89 -7.23 0.67
C LEU A 324 -27.35 -8.48 -0.02
N ALA A 325 -28.24 -9.41 -0.36
CA ALA A 325 -27.88 -10.58 -1.16
C ALA A 325 -27.62 -10.20 -2.64
N ALA A 326 -28.29 -9.17 -3.14
CA ALA A 326 -28.09 -8.57 -4.45
C ALA A 326 -28.39 -7.06 -4.38
N ALA A 327 -27.64 -6.28 -5.13
CA ALA A 327 -27.77 -4.83 -5.20
C ALA A 327 -27.72 -4.34 -6.65
N GLU A 328 -28.56 -4.93 -7.53
CA GLU A 328 -28.50 -4.78 -8.99
C GLU A 328 -28.38 -3.33 -9.47
N ARG A 329 -29.12 -2.39 -8.84
CA ARG A 329 -29.04 -0.98 -9.18
C ARG A 329 -27.67 -0.38 -8.82
N LEU A 330 -27.13 -0.69 -7.64
CA LEU A 330 -25.82 -0.21 -7.21
C LEU A 330 -24.71 -0.85 -8.05
N ASP A 331 -24.81 -2.16 -8.32
CA ASP A 331 -23.85 -2.90 -9.15
C ASP A 331 -23.80 -2.35 -10.59
N THR A 332 -24.94 -1.89 -11.12
CA THR A 332 -25.02 -1.25 -12.45
C THR A 332 -24.36 0.13 -12.46
N LEU A 333 -24.48 0.89 -11.37
CA LEU A 333 -23.96 2.26 -11.27
C LEU A 333 -22.51 2.31 -10.80
N ALA A 334 -22.03 1.29 -10.10
CA ALA A 334 -20.70 1.28 -9.51
C ALA A 334 -19.57 1.64 -10.48
N PRO A 335 -19.51 1.12 -11.73
CA PRO A 335 -18.46 1.49 -12.68
C PRO A 335 -18.51 2.94 -13.17
N LEU A 336 -19.59 3.66 -12.89
CA LEU A 336 -19.81 5.04 -13.33
C LEU A 336 -19.58 6.09 -12.24
N GLN A 337 -19.27 5.65 -11.02
CA GLN A 337 -19.19 6.52 -9.85
C GLN A 337 -17.78 6.52 -9.24
N LEU A 338 -17.51 7.51 -8.39
CA LEU A 338 -16.26 7.57 -7.62
C LEU A 338 -16.28 6.50 -6.51
N ASP A 339 -15.15 5.87 -6.25
CA ASP A 339 -14.95 4.82 -5.23
C ASP A 339 -15.57 5.16 -3.88
N SER A 340 -15.30 6.34 -3.34
CA SER A 340 -15.79 6.77 -2.04
C SER A 340 -17.32 6.83 -1.98
N LEU A 341 -17.98 7.24 -3.05
CA LEU A 341 -19.42 7.33 -3.13
C LEU A 341 -20.04 5.93 -3.24
N ASN A 342 -19.44 5.03 -4.02
CA ASN A 342 -19.85 3.63 -4.08
C ASN A 342 -19.75 2.98 -2.69
N HIS A 343 -18.63 3.20 -2.00
CA HIS A 343 -18.44 2.65 -0.65
C HIS A 343 -19.51 3.13 0.31
N LEU A 344 -19.89 4.41 0.25
CA LEU A 344 -20.99 4.95 1.05
C LEU A 344 -22.30 4.24 0.74
N TYR A 345 -22.67 4.12 -0.53
CA TYR A 345 -23.96 3.50 -0.90
C TYR A 345 -24.06 2.05 -0.45
N TYR A 346 -23.02 1.27 -0.64
CA TYR A 346 -23.01 -0.12 -0.19
C TYR A 346 -22.98 -0.25 1.33
N SER A 347 -22.20 0.60 2.02
CA SER A 347 -22.13 0.56 3.48
C SER A 347 -23.45 0.93 4.16
N GLN A 348 -24.23 1.84 3.58
CA GLN A 348 -25.57 2.17 4.09
C GLN A 348 -26.58 1.02 3.95
N ALA A 349 -26.25 -0.04 3.20
CA ALA A 349 -27.03 -1.26 3.08
C ALA A 349 -26.49 -2.43 3.92
N VAL A 350 -25.57 -2.14 4.84
CA VAL A 350 -25.01 -3.09 5.81
C VAL A 350 -25.44 -2.69 7.21
N ALA A 351 -25.96 -3.62 7.97
CA ALA A 351 -26.38 -3.40 9.37
C ALA A 351 -25.75 -4.43 10.30
N THR A 352 -25.27 -3.98 11.43
CA THR A 352 -24.82 -4.83 12.56
C THR A 352 -25.94 -4.99 13.57
N ASP A 353 -26.10 -6.18 14.14
CA ASP A 353 -27.10 -6.45 15.18
C ASP A 353 -26.81 -5.62 16.44
N GLN A 354 -27.45 -4.46 16.54
CA GLN A 354 -27.23 -3.52 17.64
C GLN A 354 -27.65 -4.10 19.01
N VAL A 355 -28.70 -4.94 19.03
CA VAL A 355 -29.18 -5.55 20.28
C VAL A 355 -28.13 -6.50 20.85
N GLN A 356 -27.56 -7.35 20.01
CA GLN A 356 -26.47 -8.23 20.42
C GLN A 356 -25.20 -7.43 20.79
N PHE A 357 -24.90 -6.36 20.05
CA PHE A 357 -23.75 -5.51 20.34
C PHE A 357 -23.87 -4.91 21.74
N VAL A 358 -25.01 -4.28 22.07
CA VAL A 358 -25.30 -3.74 23.42
C VAL A 358 -25.17 -4.82 24.47
N LYS A 359 -25.78 -6.00 24.28
CA LYS A 359 -25.72 -7.13 25.21
C LYS A 359 -24.27 -7.56 25.52
N ARG A 360 -23.43 -7.68 24.49
CA ARG A 360 -22.01 -8.08 24.65
C ARG A 360 -21.18 -7.00 25.36
N VAL A 361 -21.41 -5.73 25.04
CA VAL A 361 -20.73 -4.62 25.71
C VAL A 361 -21.13 -4.56 27.18
N LEU A 362 -22.42 -4.61 27.51
CA LEU A 362 -22.89 -4.63 28.90
C LEU A 362 -22.31 -5.79 29.68
N ALA A 363 -22.30 -6.99 29.11
CA ALA A 363 -21.71 -8.16 29.79
C ALA A 363 -20.24 -7.94 30.14
N LEU A 364 -19.49 -7.21 29.32
CA LEU A 364 -18.09 -6.88 29.59
C LEU A 364 -17.96 -5.66 30.52
N VAL A 365 -18.82 -4.67 30.44
CA VAL A 365 -18.82 -3.50 31.33
C VAL A 365 -19.08 -3.93 32.78
N ASP A 366 -20.02 -4.83 33.00
CA ASP A 366 -20.43 -5.25 34.33
C ASP A 366 -19.60 -6.41 34.93
N ASN A 367 -18.71 -7.03 34.10
CA ASN A 367 -17.90 -8.18 34.55
C ASN A 367 -16.38 -7.94 34.39
N PRO A 368 -15.72 -7.34 35.41
CA PRO A 368 -14.29 -7.07 35.36
C PRO A 368 -13.43 -8.35 35.27
N ALA A 369 -13.86 -9.46 35.84
CA ALA A 369 -13.13 -10.72 35.77
C ALA A 369 -13.11 -11.29 34.33
N GLN A 370 -14.25 -11.20 33.65
CA GLN A 370 -14.32 -11.60 32.24
C GLN A 370 -13.44 -10.70 31.35
N ARG A 371 -13.48 -9.38 31.59
CA ARG A 371 -12.57 -8.45 30.86
C ARG A 371 -11.11 -8.83 31.05
N ALA A 372 -10.69 -9.10 32.32
CA ALA A 372 -9.30 -9.45 32.61
C ALA A 372 -8.87 -10.75 31.90
N ARG A 373 -9.72 -11.77 31.87
CA ARG A 373 -9.47 -13.03 31.19
C ARG A 373 -9.29 -12.82 29.67
N LEU A 374 -10.22 -12.10 29.05
CA LEU A 374 -10.14 -11.81 27.61
C LEU A 374 -8.92 -10.92 27.28
N ALA A 375 -8.58 -9.96 28.14
CA ALA A 375 -7.42 -9.10 28.01
C ALA A 375 -6.09 -9.88 28.03
N GLN A 376 -6.01 -10.90 28.88
CA GLN A 376 -4.83 -11.78 28.93
C GLN A 376 -4.69 -12.55 27.62
N GLN A 377 -5.76 -13.15 27.13
CA GLN A 377 -5.75 -13.89 25.85
C GLN A 377 -5.45 -12.97 24.68
N ALA A 378 -6.00 -11.77 24.65
CA ALA A 378 -5.73 -10.77 23.62
C ALA A 378 -4.22 -10.50 23.45
N ARG A 379 -3.48 -10.34 24.56
CA ARG A 379 -2.02 -10.14 24.51
C ARG A 379 -1.27 -11.36 23.95
N VAL A 380 -1.76 -12.56 24.23
CA VAL A 380 -1.18 -13.82 23.70
C VAL A 380 -1.41 -13.87 22.18
N ASP A 381 -2.63 -13.65 21.73
CA ASP A 381 -3.00 -13.76 20.32
C ASP A 381 -2.29 -12.69 19.47
N ALA A 382 -2.08 -11.50 20.03
CA ALA A 382 -1.36 -10.42 19.38
C ALA A 382 0.05 -10.82 18.92
N GLN A 383 0.73 -11.73 19.64
CA GLN A 383 2.10 -12.13 19.33
C GLN A 383 2.25 -12.71 17.91
N SER A 384 1.19 -13.33 17.40
CA SER A 384 1.18 -13.87 16.03
C SER A 384 1.23 -12.79 14.94
N TYR A 385 0.91 -11.54 15.31
CA TYR A 385 0.94 -10.37 14.43
C TYR A 385 2.20 -9.51 14.62
N ASP A 386 3.14 -9.91 15.48
CA ASP A 386 4.42 -9.21 15.53
C ASP A 386 5.14 -9.32 14.19
N TRP A 387 5.74 -8.21 13.73
CA TRP A 387 6.43 -8.19 12.45
C TRP A 387 7.49 -9.29 12.32
N SER A 388 8.15 -9.65 13.41
CA SER A 388 9.15 -10.74 13.39
C SER A 388 8.54 -12.10 13.01
N GLN A 389 7.29 -12.37 13.42
CA GLN A 389 6.56 -13.58 13.04
C GLN A 389 6.04 -13.49 11.61
N VAL A 390 5.47 -12.33 11.25
CA VAL A 390 4.93 -12.11 9.91
C VAL A 390 6.03 -12.23 8.84
N ILE A 391 7.18 -11.59 9.05
CA ILE A 391 8.31 -11.66 8.09
C ILE A 391 8.82 -13.09 7.95
N ARG A 392 8.87 -13.90 9.01
CA ARG A 392 9.25 -15.33 8.89
C ARG A 392 8.32 -16.11 7.95
N ARG A 393 7.02 -15.78 7.92
CA ARG A 393 6.07 -16.42 6.98
C ARG A 393 6.38 -16.01 5.54
N TYR A 394 6.72 -14.74 5.30
CA TYR A 394 7.19 -14.28 3.99
C TYR A 394 8.49 -14.95 3.57
N GLU A 395 9.48 -15.04 4.47
CA GLU A 395 10.76 -15.70 4.20
C GLU A 395 10.59 -17.18 3.81
N THR A 396 9.70 -17.89 4.51
CA THR A 396 9.40 -19.30 4.21
C THR A 396 8.76 -19.40 2.84
N LEU A 397 7.71 -18.63 2.58
CA LEU A 397 7.03 -18.61 1.29
C LEU A 397 8.01 -18.26 0.15
N TRP A 398 8.81 -17.23 0.31
CA TRP A 398 9.75 -16.81 -0.74
C TRP A 398 10.82 -17.85 -1.04
N ARG A 399 11.33 -18.57 -0.04
CA ARG A 399 12.26 -19.69 -0.28
C ARG A 399 11.60 -20.82 -1.07
N GLU A 400 10.35 -21.16 -0.73
CA GLU A 400 9.59 -22.18 -1.45
C GLU A 400 9.35 -21.77 -2.91
N LEU A 401 8.91 -20.54 -3.13
CA LEU A 401 8.64 -20.03 -4.47
C LEU A 401 9.92 -19.90 -5.32
N ALA A 402 11.02 -19.45 -4.73
CA ALA A 402 12.31 -19.39 -5.41
C ALA A 402 12.81 -20.79 -5.81
N ALA A 403 12.64 -21.80 -4.94
CA ALA A 403 12.97 -23.18 -5.26
C ALA A 403 12.09 -23.74 -6.37
N GLN A 404 10.78 -23.47 -6.32
CA GLN A 404 9.84 -23.83 -7.37
C GLN A 404 10.20 -23.18 -8.70
N ALA A 405 10.48 -21.88 -8.71
CA ALA A 405 10.88 -21.16 -9.93
C ALA A 405 12.14 -21.77 -10.56
N LYS A 406 13.13 -22.15 -9.76
CA LYS A 406 14.34 -22.83 -10.25
C LYS A 406 14.05 -24.22 -10.82
N ALA A 407 13.11 -24.95 -10.22
CA ALA A 407 12.73 -26.30 -10.68
C ALA A 407 11.89 -26.26 -11.97
N ASP A 408 10.94 -25.33 -12.07
CA ASP A 408 10.06 -25.19 -13.22
C ASP A 408 10.76 -24.54 -14.42
N GLY A 409 11.86 -23.82 -14.19
CA GLY A 409 12.61 -23.11 -15.20
C GLY A 409 11.94 -21.78 -15.62
N ARG A 410 12.55 -21.12 -16.60
CA ARG A 410 12.02 -19.89 -17.17
C ARG A 410 10.92 -20.25 -18.17
N ALA A 411 9.72 -19.76 -17.94
CA ALA A 411 8.68 -19.80 -18.96
C ALA A 411 9.01 -18.83 -20.10
N ASP A 412 8.46 -19.09 -21.29
CA ASP A 412 8.54 -18.14 -22.40
C ASP A 412 7.98 -16.78 -21.93
N PRO A 413 8.66 -15.67 -22.29
CA PRO A 413 8.18 -14.35 -21.92
C PRO A 413 6.73 -14.21 -22.39
N SER A 414 5.83 -13.95 -21.46
CA SER A 414 4.45 -13.68 -21.80
C SER A 414 4.37 -12.50 -22.77
N THR A 415 3.30 -12.43 -23.57
CA THR A 415 3.02 -11.28 -24.42
C THR A 415 3.03 -10.02 -23.55
N SER A 416 4.10 -9.22 -23.70
CA SER A 416 4.32 -8.03 -22.90
C SER A 416 3.09 -7.13 -22.90
N THR A 417 2.53 -6.85 -21.73
CA THR A 417 1.45 -5.88 -21.54
C THR A 417 1.95 -4.43 -21.61
N SER A 418 3.26 -4.21 -21.86
CA SER A 418 3.83 -2.87 -21.92
C SER A 418 3.60 -2.20 -23.27
N LEU A 419 3.26 -0.92 -23.22
CA LEU A 419 3.31 -0.05 -24.37
C LEU A 419 4.76 0.35 -24.64
N GLN A 420 5.26 0.02 -25.82
CA GLN A 420 6.51 0.58 -26.31
C GLN A 420 6.22 2.01 -26.82
N TYR A 421 6.35 3.01 -25.95
CA TYR A 421 5.98 4.39 -26.23
C TYR A 421 6.55 4.92 -27.55
N SER A 422 7.82 4.66 -27.83
CA SER A 422 8.46 5.08 -29.08
C SER A 422 7.84 4.44 -30.33
N GLN A 423 7.21 3.27 -30.22
CA GLN A 423 6.51 2.60 -31.31
C GLN A 423 5.07 3.08 -31.44
N VAL A 424 4.38 3.20 -30.31
CA VAL A 424 2.97 3.60 -30.28
C VAL A 424 2.79 5.06 -30.71
N PHE A 425 3.71 5.93 -30.30
CA PHE A 425 3.67 7.37 -30.60
C PHE A 425 4.64 7.78 -31.69
N ARG A 426 5.04 6.85 -32.55
CA ARG A 426 6.02 7.10 -33.63
C ARG A 426 5.59 8.19 -34.63
N GLU A 427 4.28 8.43 -34.75
CA GLU A 427 3.71 9.44 -35.63
C GLU A 427 3.67 10.85 -35.02
N TYR A 428 4.04 11.02 -33.74
CA TYR A 428 4.03 12.34 -33.07
C TYR A 428 5.14 13.26 -33.60
N PRO A 429 6.41 12.83 -33.72
CA PRO A 429 7.43 13.62 -34.38
C PRO A 429 7.29 13.51 -35.92
N THR A 430 7.51 14.60 -36.61
CA THR A 430 7.46 14.62 -38.10
C THR A 430 8.57 13.81 -38.75
N ARG A 431 9.67 13.57 -38.04
CA ARG A 431 10.82 12.75 -38.50
C ARG A 431 11.35 11.94 -37.32
N LEU A 432 11.84 10.76 -37.63
CA LEU A 432 12.52 9.90 -36.66
C LEU A 432 14.04 9.98 -36.86
N PHE A 433 14.78 9.77 -35.78
CA PHE A 433 16.24 9.66 -35.83
C PHE A 433 16.65 8.52 -36.76
N GLN A 434 17.62 8.83 -37.65
CA GLN A 434 18.25 7.85 -38.51
C GLN A 434 19.74 7.81 -38.21
N ASP A 435 20.33 6.61 -38.20
CA ASP A 435 21.72 6.40 -37.84
C ASP A 435 22.69 6.97 -38.87
N ASP A 436 22.24 7.24 -40.09
CA ASP A 436 23.02 7.84 -41.19
C ASP A 436 22.98 9.37 -41.20
N MET A 437 22.16 10.01 -40.37
CA MET A 437 22.13 11.47 -40.21
C MET A 437 23.53 11.99 -39.88
N VAL A 438 24.00 13.01 -40.66
CA VAL A 438 25.25 13.71 -40.36
C VAL A 438 24.97 14.89 -39.46
N TRP A 439 25.67 14.94 -38.35
CA TRP A 439 25.49 15.97 -37.33
C TRP A 439 26.57 17.04 -37.43
N GLY A 440 26.18 18.29 -37.23
CA GLY A 440 27.09 19.44 -37.18
C GLY A 440 26.83 20.30 -35.95
N LEU A 441 27.88 20.98 -35.51
CA LEU A 441 27.82 21.93 -34.40
C LEU A 441 27.07 23.19 -34.86
N THR A 442 26.24 23.74 -33.99
CA THR A 442 25.64 25.06 -34.16
C THR A 442 26.51 26.15 -33.51
N PRO A 443 26.27 27.46 -33.76
CA PRO A 443 26.95 28.53 -33.02
C PRO A 443 26.83 28.35 -31.50
N GLN A 444 25.62 28.04 -30.97
CA GLN A 444 25.38 27.78 -29.57
C GLN A 444 26.13 26.53 -29.06
N GLY A 445 26.26 25.51 -29.90
CA GLY A 445 27.10 24.35 -29.58
C GLY A 445 28.56 24.71 -29.47
N GLY A 446 29.06 25.64 -30.31
CA GLY A 446 30.40 26.19 -30.21
C GLY A 446 30.64 26.94 -28.91
N GLU A 447 29.70 27.76 -28.49
CA GLU A 447 29.74 28.44 -27.19
C GLU A 447 29.73 27.47 -26.01
N ALA A 448 28.92 26.39 -26.10
CA ALA A 448 28.89 25.34 -25.09
C ALA A 448 30.23 24.58 -25.03
N LEU A 449 30.85 24.28 -26.16
CA LEU A 449 32.15 23.61 -26.24
C LEU A 449 33.28 24.46 -25.66
N GLN A 450 33.19 25.78 -25.80
CA GLN A 450 34.13 26.75 -25.21
C GLN A 450 33.85 27.07 -23.75
N GLY A 451 32.78 26.51 -23.15
CA GLY A 451 32.37 26.75 -21.77
C GLY A 451 31.70 28.12 -21.54
N VAL A 452 31.36 28.85 -22.61
CA VAL A 452 30.64 30.12 -22.53
C VAL A 452 29.17 29.87 -22.21
N LEU A 453 28.54 28.91 -22.86
CA LEU A 453 27.19 28.46 -22.60
C LEU A 453 27.19 27.27 -21.63
N ARG A 454 26.62 27.43 -20.44
CA ARG A 454 26.49 26.34 -19.49
C ARG A 454 25.16 25.60 -19.69
N LEU A 455 25.24 24.30 -19.94
CA LEU A 455 24.08 23.45 -20.06
C LEU A 455 23.48 23.17 -18.67
N ARG A 456 22.18 23.37 -18.55
CA ARG A 456 21.43 23.01 -17.33
C ARG A 456 20.71 21.69 -17.55
N VAL A 457 21.10 20.71 -16.80
CA VAL A 457 20.40 19.40 -16.73
C VAL A 457 19.45 19.45 -15.54
N TYR A 458 18.19 19.06 -15.77
CA TYR A 458 17.24 18.91 -14.65
C TYR A 458 17.69 17.77 -13.75
N ASN A 459 17.50 17.92 -12.42
CA ASN A 459 17.88 16.88 -11.45
C ASN A 459 17.32 15.50 -11.80
N ALA A 460 16.09 15.43 -12.33
CA ALA A 460 15.47 14.18 -12.77
C ALA A 460 16.15 13.51 -13.98
N MET A 461 17.04 14.21 -14.67
CA MET A 461 17.76 13.73 -15.86
C MET A 461 19.20 13.30 -15.55
N GLU A 462 19.70 13.52 -14.34
CA GLU A 462 21.09 13.22 -13.95
C GLU A 462 21.45 11.74 -14.11
N GLU A 463 20.46 10.85 -13.94
CA GLU A 463 20.65 9.40 -14.12
C GLU A 463 20.66 8.95 -15.60
N LEU A 464 20.07 9.74 -16.49
CA LEU A 464 19.96 9.43 -17.92
C LEU A 464 21.03 10.12 -18.76
N LEU A 465 21.52 11.28 -18.31
CA LEU A 465 22.46 12.12 -19.05
C LEU A 465 23.86 12.04 -18.43
N ASP A 466 24.77 11.40 -19.14
CA ASP A 466 26.20 11.40 -18.84
C ASP A 466 26.83 12.69 -19.39
N GLN A 467 27.24 13.58 -18.49
CA GLN A 467 27.88 14.85 -18.86
C GLN A 467 29.20 14.64 -19.62
N SER A 468 29.93 13.55 -19.33
CA SER A 468 31.15 13.20 -20.05
C SER A 468 30.83 12.81 -21.50
N LEU A 469 29.76 12.05 -21.72
CA LEU A 469 29.31 11.68 -23.06
C LEU A 469 28.81 12.91 -23.83
N LEU A 470 28.07 13.83 -23.19
CA LEU A 470 27.66 15.08 -23.85
C LEU A 470 28.87 15.89 -24.32
N ALA A 471 29.91 16.03 -23.49
CA ALA A 471 31.13 16.73 -23.86
C ALA A 471 31.87 16.02 -25.02
N VAL A 472 31.98 14.70 -24.97
CA VAL A 472 32.61 13.91 -26.06
C VAL A 472 31.83 14.06 -27.37
N LEU A 473 30.50 14.00 -27.34
CA LEU A 473 29.68 14.15 -28.54
C LEU A 473 29.78 15.55 -29.13
N LEU A 474 29.77 16.62 -28.34
CA LEU A 474 29.99 17.99 -28.85
C LEU A 474 31.33 18.12 -29.56
N GLN A 475 32.42 17.59 -29.02
CA GLN A 475 33.75 17.60 -29.62
C GLN A 475 33.82 16.80 -30.93
N LYS A 476 33.12 15.66 -30.98
CA LYS A 476 33.12 14.79 -32.16
C LYS A 476 32.30 15.35 -33.32
N VAL A 477 31.17 16.00 -32.99
CA VAL A 477 30.24 16.58 -33.98
C VAL A 477 30.81 17.81 -34.66
N ASP A 478 31.76 18.53 -34.05
CA ASP A 478 32.42 19.71 -34.63
C ASP A 478 33.00 19.44 -36.03
N LYS A 479 33.52 18.25 -36.26
CA LYS A 479 34.11 17.83 -37.56
C LYS A 479 33.09 17.26 -38.57
N GLY A 480 31.77 17.29 -38.27
CA GLY A 480 30.75 16.68 -39.11
C GLY A 480 30.87 15.15 -39.14
N ARG A 481 30.12 14.47 -38.25
CA ARG A 481 30.14 13.01 -38.13
C ARG A 481 28.77 12.43 -38.40
N SER A 482 28.74 11.26 -39.05
CA SER A 482 27.50 10.50 -39.15
C SER A 482 27.09 9.93 -37.80
N GLY A 483 25.79 9.72 -37.58
CA GLY A 483 25.29 9.01 -36.40
C GLY A 483 25.95 7.64 -36.28
N LYS A 484 26.14 6.89 -37.36
CA LYS A 484 26.85 5.59 -37.37
C LYS A 484 28.24 5.68 -36.74
N ASP A 485 29.01 6.70 -37.10
CA ASP A 485 30.35 6.91 -36.54
C ASP A 485 30.31 7.24 -35.06
N LEU A 486 29.29 8.01 -34.62
CA LEU A 486 29.11 8.37 -33.23
C LEU A 486 28.60 7.19 -32.40
N LEU A 487 27.75 6.33 -32.96
CA LEU A 487 27.27 5.11 -32.30
C LEU A 487 28.37 4.05 -32.13
N SER A 488 29.43 4.12 -32.95
CA SER A 488 30.59 3.22 -32.85
C SER A 488 31.62 3.61 -31.78
N LEU A 489 31.31 4.61 -30.93
CA LEU A 489 32.14 4.98 -29.77
C LEU A 489 32.03 3.86 -28.69
N GLY A 490 32.81 2.80 -28.86
CA GLY A 490 32.71 1.51 -28.17
C GLY A 490 32.73 1.54 -26.61
N LYS A 491 32.89 2.71 -26.00
CA LYS A 491 32.80 2.93 -24.56
C LYS A 491 31.33 3.09 -24.09
N TYR A 492 30.41 3.46 -24.98
CA TYR A 492 29.04 3.84 -24.64
C TYR A 492 28.01 2.96 -25.36
N ASP A 493 26.88 2.68 -24.72
CA ASP A 493 25.78 1.99 -25.37
C ASP A 493 25.20 2.83 -26.53
N PRO A 494 24.94 2.24 -27.70
CA PRO A 494 24.41 2.98 -28.86
C PRO A 494 23.09 3.71 -28.57
N ASN A 495 22.20 3.16 -27.72
CA ASN A 495 20.95 3.81 -27.38
C ASN A 495 21.19 5.03 -26.47
N GLN A 496 22.16 4.94 -25.59
CA GLN A 496 22.60 6.06 -24.78
C GLN A 496 23.15 7.19 -25.67
N VAL A 497 23.98 6.85 -26.68
CA VAL A 497 24.50 7.84 -27.65
C VAL A 497 23.35 8.51 -28.41
N ARG A 498 22.38 7.73 -28.94
CA ARG A 498 21.19 8.30 -29.63
C ARG A 498 20.44 9.27 -28.75
N TYR A 499 20.21 8.90 -27.49
CA TYR A 499 19.50 9.74 -26.55
C TYR A 499 20.23 11.07 -26.30
N HIS A 500 21.54 11.04 -26.12
CA HIS A 500 22.36 12.23 -25.89
C HIS A 500 22.44 13.13 -27.14
N LEU A 501 22.52 12.56 -28.33
CA LEU A 501 22.44 13.33 -29.59
C LEU A 501 21.09 14.05 -29.71
N MET A 502 20.00 13.37 -29.44
CA MET A 502 18.67 13.99 -29.45
C MET A 502 18.52 15.07 -28.36
N TRP A 503 19.14 14.90 -27.20
CA TRP A 503 19.17 15.93 -26.18
C TRP A 503 19.96 17.17 -26.63
N LEU A 504 21.16 17.00 -27.19
CA LEU A 504 21.95 18.09 -27.73
C LEU A 504 21.20 18.83 -28.85
N TYR A 505 20.52 18.10 -29.73
CA TYR A 505 19.68 18.67 -30.77
C TYR A 505 18.49 19.44 -30.24
N LYS A 506 17.80 18.91 -29.23
CA LYS A 506 16.69 19.59 -28.57
C LYS A 506 17.08 20.95 -27.99
N TYR A 507 18.30 21.08 -27.50
CA TYR A 507 18.82 22.33 -26.95
C TYR A 507 19.54 23.21 -27.98
N GLY A 508 19.45 22.86 -29.24
CA GLY A 508 19.99 23.64 -30.35
C GLY A 508 21.52 23.68 -30.43
N LEU A 509 22.21 22.71 -29.81
CA LEU A 509 23.67 22.67 -29.76
C LEU A 509 24.29 21.99 -30.97
N ILE A 510 23.53 21.06 -31.53
CA ILE A 510 23.86 20.37 -32.78
C ILE A 510 22.65 20.40 -33.71
N GLN A 511 22.88 20.18 -34.98
CA GLN A 511 21.82 20.06 -35.98
C GLN A 511 22.20 19.02 -37.06
N PRO A 512 21.18 18.35 -37.66
CA PRO A 512 21.43 17.57 -38.85
C PRO A 512 21.94 18.48 -39.98
N LYS A 513 23.03 18.08 -40.67
CA LYS A 513 23.47 18.76 -41.86
C LYS A 513 22.57 18.37 -43.03
N PRO A 514 22.28 19.28 -43.97
CA PRO A 514 21.61 18.90 -45.20
C PRO A 514 22.41 17.78 -45.88
N SER A 515 21.71 16.74 -46.33
CA SER A 515 22.27 15.67 -47.15
C SER A 515 22.66 16.16 -48.52
#